data_2d5b25c6e477817a724aa7516f1bd6f9
#
_entry.id   2d5b25c6e477817a724aa7516f1bd6f9
#
_cell.length_a   1.000
_cell.length_b   1.000
_cell.length_c   1.000
_cell.angle_alpha   90.00
_cell.angle_beta   90.00
_cell.angle_gamma   90.00
#
_symmetry.space_group_name_H-M   'P 1'
#
loop_
_entity.id
_entity.type
_entity.pdbx_description
1 polymer ?
#
loop_
_entity_poly.entity_id
_entity_poly.type
_entity_poly.pdbx_seq_one_letter_code
_entity_poly.pdbx_strand_id
1 'polypeptide(L)'
;MRNSLSLAAVLLGLPSCVLAAHGDALQLDQQLITASRTGHSPVSIASSNLITRDEIERQQAGSVPELLQRLAGVSITSNGGRGKSTSVSIRGTSDKHVLVLIDGVRVGSATSGSAALQSIPVEQIERIEIVRGPRSSLYGSEAMGGVIQIFTRRGGAEGFKPYFSAGAGSRSSYSGSAGVAGSHGNGWFNLGVASESTDGINARAYRSSAPNAFEPDADGYRELSGHLRAGYRFANGLELDGSWLQSENHSDFDSRSSSGASGRDAYSDGSLQAISGRARFSPLVFWDVTLQAGHSEDLGDNFQDGRFYSRFDTRRDSASWQNDFNFGEAQVLSLGMDYQTDRIDSDDDYAEDSRYNKGYFVQYQAAFGRHGVQAGLRHDKDEFFGSHDTGSLGYSFDLSDALTLTAAYGTAYRAPTFNDLYYPASNSTAGNPDVKPEESESYEIGLRGSHGWGEWSVNAYENRIEDLIVWAGSSPMRPENVDVARIRGIETRVATVLAGWDLDANLTFMDPQDRSKANHGHLLQRRAKRQFNLDLDRQFGAIGLGASLYAASERFDKASNVEDSRMPGYALVDLRSEYRLDEAWRLQVKLANLFDRDYETTQTYEQPGRALYFTVRYQAL
;
A
#
# COMPACT_ATOMS: atom_id res chain seq x y z
N MET A 1 -16.82 34.40 -26.18
CA MET A 1 -15.57 34.68 -26.90
C MET A 1 -14.64 33.51 -26.64
N ARG A 2 -14.33 32.76 -27.69
CA ARG A 2 -13.50 31.56 -27.65
C ARG A 2 -12.02 31.97 -27.55
N ASN A 3 -11.31 31.51 -26.56
CA ASN A 3 -9.85 31.57 -26.55
C ASN A 3 -9.29 30.13 -26.58
N SER A 4 -8.84 29.78 -27.77
CA SER A 4 -8.04 28.59 -28.05
C SER A 4 -6.58 28.87 -27.64
N LEU A 5 -6.05 28.14 -26.67
CA LEU A 5 -4.62 28.13 -26.35
C LEU A 5 -3.98 26.93 -27.06
N SER A 6 -3.18 27.24 -28.07
CA SER A 6 -2.33 26.31 -28.79
C SER A 6 -1.13 25.95 -27.91
N LEU A 7 -0.93 24.65 -27.65
CA LEU A 7 0.30 24.13 -27.03
C LEU A 7 1.36 24.01 -28.11
N ALA A 8 2.35 24.91 -28.10
CA ALA A 8 3.54 24.81 -28.93
C ALA A 8 4.53 23.85 -28.27
N ALA A 9 4.88 22.78 -28.97
CA ALA A 9 5.95 21.88 -28.59
C ALA A 9 7.30 22.55 -28.85
N VAL A 10 8.05 22.87 -27.80
CA VAL A 10 9.44 23.32 -27.87
C VAL A 10 10.36 22.10 -27.78
N LEU A 11 10.85 21.64 -28.92
CA LEU A 11 11.97 20.70 -29.03
C LEU A 11 13.27 21.49 -28.81
N LEU A 12 13.80 21.42 -27.60
CA LEU A 12 15.15 21.92 -27.30
C LEU A 12 16.15 20.81 -27.60
N GLY A 13 16.98 21.03 -28.63
CA GLY A 13 18.17 20.22 -28.91
C GLY A 13 19.20 20.39 -27.79
N LEU A 14 19.54 19.30 -27.12
CA LEU A 14 20.59 19.24 -26.10
C LEU A 14 21.92 18.79 -26.75
N PRO A 15 23.06 19.40 -26.39
CA PRO A 15 24.35 18.97 -26.85
C PRO A 15 24.75 17.64 -26.20
N SER A 16 25.35 16.75 -27.01
CA SER A 16 25.88 15.46 -26.56
C SER A 16 27.08 15.67 -25.64
N CYS A 17 26.87 15.67 -24.34
CA CYS A 17 27.94 15.51 -23.36
C CYS A 17 28.11 14.01 -23.07
N VAL A 18 29.25 13.45 -23.47
CA VAL A 18 29.71 12.13 -23.05
C VAL A 18 30.04 12.21 -21.56
N LEU A 19 29.20 11.69 -20.71
CA LEU A 19 29.44 11.52 -19.28
C LEU A 19 29.84 10.07 -19.02
N ALA A 20 31.05 9.88 -18.47
CA ALA A 20 31.50 8.61 -17.94
C ALA A 20 30.60 8.24 -16.74
N ALA A 21 29.74 7.26 -16.92
CA ALA A 21 28.92 6.71 -15.88
C ALA A 21 29.79 5.80 -14.98
N HIS A 22 30.09 6.25 -13.77
CA HIS A 22 30.31 5.39 -12.62
C HIS A 22 29.05 5.49 -11.75
N GLY A 23 28.07 4.71 -12.07
CA GLY A 23 26.91 4.46 -11.27
C GLY A 23 26.67 2.97 -11.31
N ASP A 24 26.52 2.35 -10.15
CA ASP A 24 25.95 1.00 -10.07
C ASP A 24 24.66 1.04 -10.88
N ALA A 25 24.59 0.18 -11.90
CA ALA A 25 23.43 0.08 -12.76
C ALA A 25 22.22 -0.13 -11.86
N LEU A 26 21.22 0.75 -11.94
CA LEU A 26 19.92 0.57 -11.34
C LEU A 26 19.42 -0.82 -11.73
N GLN A 27 19.44 -1.75 -10.78
CA GLN A 27 19.04 -3.15 -11.03
C GLN A 27 17.53 -3.21 -11.15
N LEU A 28 17.01 -3.11 -12.38
CA LEU A 28 15.61 -3.37 -12.70
C LEU A 28 15.19 -4.83 -12.62
N ASP A 29 16.13 -5.74 -12.40
CA ASP A 29 15.88 -7.19 -12.43
C ASP A 29 15.69 -7.84 -11.05
N GLN A 30 15.27 -7.09 -10.03
CA GLN A 30 14.72 -7.72 -8.84
C GLN A 30 13.33 -8.26 -9.16
N GLN A 31 13.24 -9.56 -9.38
CA GLN A 31 11.98 -10.24 -9.64
C GLN A 31 11.03 -10.03 -8.46
N LEU A 32 9.90 -9.36 -8.72
CA LEU A 32 8.88 -9.11 -7.72
C LEU A 32 8.07 -10.40 -7.50
N ILE A 33 8.18 -10.96 -6.31
CA ILE A 33 7.41 -12.16 -5.91
C ILE A 33 5.90 -11.88 -6.01
N THR A 34 5.48 -10.68 -5.64
CA THR A 34 4.06 -10.28 -5.62
C THR A 34 3.40 -10.30 -7.01
N ALA A 35 4.15 -10.07 -8.07
CA ALA A 35 3.59 -10.03 -9.42
C ALA A 35 3.20 -11.42 -9.96
N SER A 36 3.84 -12.48 -9.47
CA SER A 36 3.72 -13.84 -10.01
C SER A 36 3.52 -14.94 -8.95
N ARG A 37 3.66 -14.64 -7.66
CA ARG A 37 3.73 -15.59 -6.54
C ARG A 37 4.87 -16.63 -6.66
N THR A 38 5.76 -16.48 -7.62
CA THR A 38 6.89 -17.40 -7.86
C THR A 38 8.21 -16.73 -7.53
N GLY A 39 9.21 -17.51 -7.14
CA GLY A 39 10.58 -17.03 -6.95
C GLY A 39 11.33 -16.76 -8.26
N HIS A 40 10.78 -17.23 -9.36
CA HIS A 40 11.30 -17.03 -10.72
C HIS A 40 10.15 -16.71 -11.67
N SER A 41 10.25 -15.60 -12.40
CA SER A 41 9.28 -15.24 -13.43
C SER A 41 10.03 -14.91 -14.73
N PRO A 42 9.80 -15.64 -15.83
CA PRO A 42 10.46 -15.37 -17.10
C PRO A 42 9.99 -14.08 -17.76
N VAL A 43 8.90 -13.47 -17.27
CA VAL A 43 8.30 -12.26 -17.85
C VAL A 43 7.89 -11.28 -16.76
N SER A 44 8.01 -9.98 -17.06
CA SER A 44 7.52 -8.89 -16.20
C SER A 44 6.54 -8.05 -17.02
N ILE A 45 5.24 -8.28 -16.84
CA ILE A 45 4.18 -7.60 -17.60
C ILE A 45 3.45 -6.59 -16.71
N ALA A 46 3.31 -6.89 -15.43
CA ALA A 46 2.58 -6.08 -14.50
C ALA A 46 3.23 -4.72 -14.23
N SER A 47 2.42 -3.67 -14.17
CA SER A 47 2.84 -2.38 -13.63
C SER A 47 3.11 -2.52 -12.12
N SER A 48 4.34 -2.33 -11.70
CA SER A 48 4.79 -2.59 -10.32
C SER A 48 5.84 -1.61 -9.84
N ASN A 49 6.01 -1.54 -8.52
CA ASN A 49 7.09 -0.82 -7.85
C ASN A 49 7.68 -1.68 -6.74
N LEU A 50 8.94 -1.43 -6.47
CA LEU A 50 9.68 -1.93 -5.33
C LEU A 50 10.20 -0.73 -4.54
N ILE A 51 9.97 -0.72 -3.23
CA ILE A 51 10.59 0.20 -2.27
C ILE A 51 11.53 -0.63 -1.42
N THR A 52 12.81 -0.41 -1.54
CA THR A 52 13.85 -1.15 -0.79
C THR A 52 14.11 -0.53 0.59
N ARG A 53 14.83 -1.24 1.47
CA ARG A 53 15.26 -0.70 2.77
C ARG A 53 16.07 0.58 2.60
N ASP A 54 16.98 0.63 1.66
CA ASP A 54 17.81 1.81 1.39
C ASP A 54 16.96 3.01 0.95
N GLU A 55 15.93 2.79 0.15
CA GLU A 55 14.98 3.84 -0.20
C GLU A 55 14.15 4.31 1.00
N ILE A 56 13.67 3.39 1.84
CA ILE A 56 12.94 3.71 3.08
C ILE A 56 13.80 4.64 3.97
N GLU A 57 15.06 4.29 4.17
CA GLU A 57 15.99 5.07 4.99
C GLU A 57 16.38 6.41 4.34
N ARG A 58 16.60 6.44 3.02
CA ARG A 58 16.90 7.65 2.27
C ARG A 58 15.72 8.62 2.26
N GLN A 59 14.50 8.13 2.11
CA GLN A 59 13.29 8.95 2.11
C GLN A 59 12.93 9.47 3.52
N GLN A 60 13.51 8.88 4.59
CA GLN A 60 13.25 9.25 5.98
C GLN A 60 11.74 9.31 6.27
N ALA A 61 10.98 8.35 5.70
CA ALA A 61 9.54 8.31 5.86
C ALA A 61 9.14 7.84 7.25
N GLY A 62 8.18 8.53 7.86
CA GLY A 62 7.66 8.18 9.18
C GLY A 62 6.61 7.06 9.13
N SER A 63 5.98 6.79 7.98
CA SER A 63 4.90 5.81 7.88
C SER A 63 4.86 5.12 6.52
N VAL A 64 4.22 3.94 6.46
CA VAL A 64 3.97 3.23 5.19
C VAL A 64 3.12 4.06 4.22
N PRO A 65 2.01 4.72 4.62
CA PRO A 65 1.28 5.61 3.73
C PRO A 65 2.15 6.71 3.10
N GLU A 66 3.08 7.30 3.84
CA GLU A 66 4.00 8.32 3.30
C GLU A 66 4.91 7.77 2.19
N LEU A 67 5.42 6.55 2.36
CA LEU A 67 6.20 5.85 1.32
C LEU A 67 5.37 5.61 0.05
N LEU A 68 4.13 5.15 0.24
CA LEU A 68 3.23 4.80 -0.86
C LEU A 68 2.72 6.03 -1.62
N GLN A 69 2.56 7.19 -0.96
CA GLN A 69 2.08 8.43 -1.59
C GLN A 69 2.96 8.91 -2.73
N ARG A 70 4.24 8.56 -2.72
CA ARG A 70 5.22 8.94 -3.74
C ARG A 70 5.14 8.12 -5.03
N LEU A 71 4.27 7.12 -5.08
CA LEU A 71 4.14 6.23 -6.23
C LEU A 71 3.05 6.69 -7.19
N ALA A 72 3.28 6.47 -8.49
CA ALA A 72 2.28 6.74 -9.51
C ALA A 72 1.00 5.94 -9.24
N GLY A 73 -0.17 6.57 -9.42
CA GLY A 73 -1.47 5.92 -9.28
C GLY A 73 -1.88 5.60 -7.84
N VAL A 74 -1.10 5.98 -6.82
CA VAL A 74 -1.45 5.80 -5.41
C VAL A 74 -1.98 7.10 -4.82
N SER A 75 -3.11 7.03 -4.14
CA SER A 75 -3.73 8.16 -3.45
C SER A 75 -3.92 7.83 -1.99
N ILE A 76 -3.56 8.75 -1.11
CA ILE A 76 -3.72 8.65 0.33
C ILE A 76 -4.79 9.63 0.80
N THR A 77 -5.69 9.15 1.66
CA THR A 77 -6.58 10.01 2.45
C THR A 77 -6.43 9.66 3.92
N SER A 78 -6.33 10.67 4.77
CA SER A 78 -6.11 10.51 6.20
C SER A 78 -7.02 11.44 6.99
N ASN A 79 -7.45 10.99 8.16
CA ASN A 79 -8.24 11.77 9.11
C ASN A 79 -7.33 12.52 10.10
N GLY A 80 -6.18 13.02 9.64
CA GLY A 80 -5.26 13.78 10.45
C GLY A 80 -3.81 13.33 10.32
N GLY A 81 -3.04 13.51 11.38
CA GLY A 81 -1.61 13.23 11.43
C GLY A 81 -1.24 11.75 11.61
N ARG A 82 -0.16 11.51 12.30
CA ARG A 82 0.39 10.18 12.57
C ARG A 82 -0.62 9.30 13.32
N GLY A 83 -0.76 8.03 12.90
CA GLY A 83 -1.61 7.02 13.53
C GLY A 83 -3.11 7.14 13.23
N LYS A 84 -3.56 8.23 12.59
CA LYS A 84 -4.97 8.42 12.27
C LYS A 84 -5.42 7.51 11.14
N SER A 85 -6.72 7.17 11.13
CA SER A 85 -7.33 6.33 10.10
C SER A 85 -6.94 6.83 8.71
N THR A 86 -6.34 5.94 7.93
CA THR A 86 -5.77 6.26 6.62
C THR A 86 -6.21 5.22 5.59
N SER A 87 -6.72 5.70 4.46
CA SER A 87 -7.10 4.88 3.31
C SER A 87 -6.08 5.03 2.19
N VAL A 88 -5.67 3.91 1.62
CA VAL A 88 -4.77 3.85 0.46
C VAL A 88 -5.54 3.31 -0.73
N SER A 89 -5.63 4.06 -1.80
CA SER A 89 -6.25 3.64 -3.04
C SER A 89 -5.24 3.55 -4.17
N ILE A 90 -5.38 2.54 -5.02
CA ILE A 90 -4.55 2.34 -6.21
C ILE A 90 -5.41 2.60 -7.45
N ARG A 91 -4.94 3.46 -8.36
CA ARG A 91 -5.65 3.81 -9.61
C ARG A 91 -7.09 4.28 -9.39
N GLY A 92 -7.33 4.99 -8.28
CA GLY A 92 -8.64 5.56 -7.96
C GLY A 92 -9.70 4.56 -7.45
N THR A 93 -9.35 3.28 -7.25
CA THR A 93 -10.23 2.28 -6.61
C THR A 93 -10.44 2.58 -5.12
N SER A 94 -11.25 1.81 -4.42
CA SER A 94 -11.38 1.91 -2.96
C SER A 94 -10.17 1.30 -2.25
N ASP A 95 -9.91 1.70 -1.00
CA ASP A 95 -8.99 1.03 -0.08
C ASP A 95 -9.38 -0.44 0.15
N LYS A 96 -10.69 -0.75 0.16
CA LYS A 96 -11.21 -2.12 0.22
C LYS A 96 -10.88 -2.98 -1.01
N HIS A 97 -10.38 -2.35 -2.09
CA HIS A 97 -9.96 -3.00 -3.33
C HIS A 97 -8.44 -3.23 -3.39
N VAL A 98 -7.74 -2.96 -2.31
CA VAL A 98 -6.28 -3.10 -2.20
C VAL A 98 -5.95 -4.18 -1.19
N LEU A 99 -5.47 -5.31 -1.67
CA LEU A 99 -5.01 -6.39 -0.82
C LEU A 99 -3.67 -6.05 -0.19
N VAL A 100 -3.57 -6.16 1.14
CA VAL A 100 -2.33 -5.96 1.89
C VAL A 100 -1.84 -7.28 2.49
N LEU A 101 -0.57 -7.58 2.28
CA LEU A 101 0.09 -8.78 2.79
C LEU A 101 1.33 -8.38 3.61
N ILE A 102 1.59 -9.09 4.70
CA ILE A 102 2.85 -9.05 5.44
C ILE A 102 3.48 -10.45 5.39
N ASP A 103 4.67 -10.59 4.81
CA ASP A 103 5.37 -11.86 4.57
C ASP A 103 4.47 -12.94 3.92
N GLY A 104 3.53 -12.51 3.07
CA GLY A 104 2.57 -13.36 2.37
C GLY A 104 1.30 -13.68 3.14
N VAL A 105 1.14 -13.18 4.37
CA VAL A 105 -0.09 -13.31 5.18
C VAL A 105 -0.97 -12.09 4.96
N ARG A 106 -2.25 -12.31 4.63
CA ARG A 106 -3.23 -11.24 4.46
C ARG A 106 -3.50 -10.56 5.80
N VAL A 107 -3.46 -9.22 5.83
CA VAL A 107 -3.78 -8.40 7.01
C VAL A 107 -4.92 -7.43 6.70
N GLY A 108 -5.60 -6.97 7.74
CA GLY A 108 -6.69 -6.00 7.67
C GLY A 108 -8.01 -6.53 8.23
N SER A 109 -8.91 -5.60 8.45
CA SER A 109 -10.21 -5.83 9.09
C SER A 109 -11.19 -6.54 8.16
N ALA A 110 -11.79 -7.64 8.61
CA ALA A 110 -12.89 -8.32 7.91
C ALA A 110 -14.23 -7.58 8.09
N THR A 111 -14.35 -6.74 9.12
CA THR A 111 -15.54 -5.92 9.37
C THR A 111 -15.59 -4.71 8.45
N SER A 112 -14.49 -3.94 8.33
CA SER A 112 -14.44 -2.75 7.48
C SER A 112 -13.95 -3.02 6.04
N GLY A 113 -13.13 -4.05 5.84
CA GLY A 113 -12.51 -4.40 4.56
C GLY A 113 -11.23 -3.61 4.25
N SER A 114 -10.68 -2.85 5.18
CA SER A 114 -9.50 -2.03 5.00
C SER A 114 -8.33 -2.53 5.87
N ALA A 115 -7.09 -2.32 5.44
CA ALA A 115 -5.91 -2.60 6.24
C ALA A 115 -5.38 -1.32 6.90
N ALA A 116 -5.02 -1.40 8.18
CA ALA A 116 -4.47 -0.30 8.97
C ALA A 116 -2.98 -0.05 8.64
N LEU A 117 -2.68 0.39 7.41
CA LEU A 117 -1.30 0.64 6.95
C LEU A 117 -0.55 1.68 7.80
N GLN A 118 -1.25 2.58 8.48
CA GLN A 118 -0.68 3.56 9.41
C GLN A 118 -0.07 2.92 10.67
N SER A 119 -0.51 1.70 11.02
CA SER A 119 -0.06 0.95 12.19
C SER A 119 1.04 -0.07 11.88
N ILE A 120 1.57 -0.07 10.64
CA ILE A 120 2.68 -0.95 10.26
C ILE A 120 4.00 -0.22 10.48
N PRO A 121 4.88 -0.73 11.38
CA PRO A 121 6.12 -0.06 11.78
C PRO A 121 7.15 -0.07 10.63
N VAL A 122 7.52 1.12 10.14
CA VAL A 122 8.47 1.29 9.02
C VAL A 122 9.86 0.71 9.35
N GLU A 123 10.28 0.77 10.61
CA GLU A 123 11.59 0.28 11.03
C GLU A 123 11.73 -1.25 10.95
N GLN A 124 10.62 -1.99 10.89
CA GLN A 124 10.59 -3.45 10.77
C GLN A 124 10.53 -3.94 9.31
N ILE A 125 10.45 -3.02 8.33
CA ILE A 125 10.28 -3.33 6.91
C ILE A 125 11.61 -3.45 6.20
N GLU A 126 11.79 -4.52 5.43
CA GLU A 126 12.91 -4.75 4.50
C GLU A 126 12.61 -4.14 3.14
N ARG A 127 11.40 -4.41 2.60
CA ARG A 127 10.94 -3.88 1.33
C ARG A 127 9.43 -3.93 1.21
N ILE A 128 8.90 -3.11 0.31
CA ILE A 128 7.48 -3.11 -0.06
C ILE A 128 7.40 -3.33 -1.57
N GLU A 129 6.63 -4.34 -1.97
CA GLU A 129 6.30 -4.61 -3.37
C GLU A 129 4.86 -4.17 -3.63
N ILE A 130 4.66 -3.39 -4.68
CA ILE A 130 3.34 -2.91 -5.09
C ILE A 130 3.08 -3.36 -6.52
N VAL A 131 1.96 -4.04 -6.73
CA VAL A 131 1.51 -4.46 -8.05
C VAL A 131 0.14 -3.87 -8.32
N ARG A 132 0.00 -3.13 -9.42
CA ARG A 132 -1.24 -2.45 -9.80
C ARG A 132 -2.11 -3.31 -10.71
N GLY A 133 -3.40 -2.98 -10.70
CA GLY A 133 -4.43 -3.68 -11.49
C GLY A 133 -4.88 -4.99 -10.84
N PRO A 134 -5.87 -5.67 -11.45
CA PRO A 134 -6.50 -6.84 -10.88
C PRO A 134 -5.52 -8.01 -10.71
N ARG A 135 -5.53 -8.61 -9.50
CA ARG A 135 -4.71 -9.76 -9.13
C ARG A 135 -5.52 -10.88 -8.48
N SER A 136 -6.85 -10.82 -8.59
CA SER A 136 -7.72 -11.85 -8.00
C SER A 136 -7.47 -13.23 -8.59
N SER A 137 -7.00 -13.34 -9.85
CA SER A 137 -6.58 -14.62 -10.44
C SER A 137 -5.41 -15.30 -9.71
N LEU A 138 -4.69 -14.59 -8.82
CA LEU A 138 -3.61 -15.14 -8.00
C LEU A 138 -3.94 -15.12 -6.51
N TYR A 139 -4.62 -14.07 -6.04
CA TYR A 139 -4.79 -13.79 -4.62
C TYR A 139 -6.24 -13.88 -4.12
N GLY A 140 -7.24 -14.02 -5.03
CA GLY A 140 -8.65 -14.05 -4.69
C GLY A 140 -9.24 -12.66 -4.39
N SER A 141 -10.21 -12.62 -3.51
CA SER A 141 -10.94 -11.39 -3.14
C SER A 141 -10.05 -10.24 -2.71
N GLU A 142 -10.52 -8.99 -2.89
CA GLU A 142 -9.89 -7.70 -2.51
C GLU A 142 -8.76 -7.22 -3.44
N ALA A 143 -8.17 -8.08 -4.28
CA ALA A 143 -7.08 -7.69 -5.18
C ALA A 143 -7.59 -7.08 -6.50
N MET A 144 -8.52 -6.11 -6.44
CA MET A 144 -9.14 -5.44 -7.60
C MET A 144 -8.30 -4.25 -8.10
N GLY A 145 -7.85 -3.38 -7.20
CA GLY A 145 -6.99 -2.23 -7.51
C GLY A 145 -5.52 -2.58 -7.56
N GLY A 146 -5.11 -3.57 -6.76
CA GLY A 146 -3.74 -4.04 -6.67
C GLY A 146 -3.43 -4.78 -5.39
N VAL A 147 -2.15 -5.13 -5.24
CA VAL A 147 -1.60 -5.80 -4.06
C VAL A 147 -0.42 -5.00 -3.52
N ILE A 148 -0.39 -4.79 -2.22
CA ILE A 148 0.74 -4.26 -1.47
C ILE A 148 1.28 -5.38 -0.61
N GLN A 149 2.51 -5.81 -0.86
CA GLN A 149 3.16 -6.83 -0.06
C GLN A 149 4.36 -6.24 0.67
N ILE A 150 4.33 -6.34 1.99
CA ILE A 150 5.35 -5.86 2.91
C ILE A 150 6.16 -7.06 3.37
N PHE A 151 7.47 -6.96 3.25
CA PHE A 151 8.40 -7.98 3.75
C PHE A 151 9.12 -7.42 4.97
N THR A 152 9.10 -8.18 6.06
CA THR A 152 9.82 -7.83 7.29
C THR A 152 11.32 -8.04 7.11
N ARG A 153 12.13 -7.35 7.93
CA ARG A 153 13.59 -7.41 7.85
C ARG A 153 14.09 -8.83 8.01
N ARG A 154 15.06 -9.17 7.16
CA ARG A 154 15.72 -10.49 7.15
C ARG A 154 17.21 -10.33 7.47
N GLY A 155 17.79 -11.27 8.15
CA GLY A 155 19.23 -11.37 8.30
C GLY A 155 19.88 -11.84 6.98
N GLY A 156 21.01 -11.25 6.60
CA GLY A 156 21.70 -11.60 5.36
C GLY A 156 23.22 -11.61 5.48
N ALA A 157 23.79 -10.72 6.29
CA ALA A 157 25.24 -10.65 6.51
C ALA A 157 25.70 -11.71 7.53
N GLU A 158 26.90 -12.28 7.34
CA GLU A 158 27.48 -13.24 8.27
C GLU A 158 27.80 -12.60 9.63
N GLY A 159 27.59 -13.37 10.71
CA GLY A 159 27.80 -12.93 12.08
C GLY A 159 26.60 -12.18 12.66
N PHE A 160 26.83 -11.48 13.77
CA PHE A 160 25.84 -10.65 14.46
C PHE A 160 26.02 -9.20 14.07
N LYS A 161 24.99 -8.60 13.48
CA LYS A 161 24.97 -7.21 13.01
C LYS A 161 23.94 -6.43 13.80
N PRO A 162 24.30 -5.79 14.93
CA PRO A 162 23.38 -4.93 15.65
C PRO A 162 23.08 -3.66 14.85
N TYR A 163 21.87 -3.15 14.99
CA TYR A 163 21.43 -1.88 14.46
C TYR A 163 20.54 -1.17 15.46
N PHE A 164 20.57 0.17 15.43
CA PHE A 164 19.63 0.99 16.18
C PHE A 164 19.41 2.35 15.52
N SER A 165 18.29 2.99 15.87
CA SER A 165 18.02 4.38 15.53
C SER A 165 17.40 5.10 16.72
N ALA A 166 17.61 6.42 16.79
CA ALA A 166 16.94 7.30 17.73
C ALA A 166 16.63 8.61 17.03
N GLY A 167 15.40 9.08 17.17
CA GLY A 167 14.91 10.30 16.53
C GLY A 167 14.13 11.18 17.46
N ALA A 168 14.14 12.49 17.15
CA ALA A 168 13.32 13.50 17.82
C ALA A 168 12.87 14.54 16.80
N GLY A 169 11.70 15.15 17.03
CA GLY A 169 11.17 16.12 16.07
C GLY A 169 10.09 17.04 16.64
N SER A 170 9.51 17.80 15.74
CA SER A 170 8.39 18.70 16.04
C SER A 170 7.22 17.93 16.66
N ARG A 171 6.38 18.63 17.44
CA ARG A 171 5.20 18.08 18.12
C ARG A 171 5.56 17.00 19.14
N SER A 172 6.65 17.20 19.89
CA SER A 172 7.17 16.22 20.86
C SER A 172 7.32 14.82 20.25
N SER A 173 7.68 14.72 18.95
CA SER A 173 7.86 13.44 18.30
C SER A 173 9.16 12.79 18.74
N TYR A 174 9.09 11.53 19.15
CA TYR A 174 10.24 10.70 19.50
C TYR A 174 10.11 9.35 18.82
N SER A 175 11.21 8.80 18.35
CA SER A 175 11.27 7.46 17.79
C SER A 175 12.54 6.74 18.22
N GLY A 176 12.47 5.44 18.37
CA GLY A 176 13.62 4.61 18.66
C GLY A 176 13.44 3.21 18.09
N SER A 177 14.50 2.63 17.59
CA SER A 177 14.53 1.22 17.22
C SER A 177 15.85 0.57 17.60
N ALA A 178 15.83 -0.71 17.91
CA ALA A 178 17.02 -1.49 18.13
C ALA A 178 16.79 -2.94 17.66
N GLY A 179 17.83 -3.57 17.15
CA GLY A 179 17.72 -4.94 16.73
C GLY A 179 19.06 -5.57 16.40
N VAL A 180 19.01 -6.85 16.05
CA VAL A 180 20.16 -7.63 15.61
C VAL A 180 19.75 -8.51 14.45
N ALA A 181 20.53 -8.45 13.40
CA ALA A 181 20.40 -9.31 12.22
C ALA A 181 21.65 -10.16 12.06
N GLY A 182 21.53 -11.27 11.37
CA GLY A 182 22.72 -12.05 11.04
C GLY A 182 22.44 -13.34 10.32
N SER A 183 23.53 -14.00 9.93
CA SER A 183 23.52 -15.36 9.41
C SER A 183 24.68 -16.15 9.95
N HIS A 184 24.52 -17.47 10.04
CA HIS A 184 25.59 -18.42 10.35
C HIS A 184 25.35 -19.72 9.59
N GLY A 185 26.31 -20.06 8.74
CA GLY A 185 26.14 -21.22 7.85
C GLY A 185 24.91 -21.03 6.94
N ASN A 186 23.98 -21.95 7.02
CA ASN A 186 22.73 -21.92 6.22
C ASN A 186 21.54 -21.28 6.96
N GLY A 187 21.74 -20.76 8.16
CA GLY A 187 20.70 -20.09 8.95
C GLY A 187 20.80 -18.58 8.92
N TRP A 188 19.69 -17.91 9.04
CA TRP A 188 19.58 -16.44 9.16
C TRP A 188 18.53 -16.06 10.20
N PHE A 189 18.68 -14.87 10.76
CA PHE A 189 17.72 -14.33 11.71
C PHE A 189 17.74 -12.80 11.71
N ASN A 190 16.64 -12.21 12.13
CA ASN A 190 16.50 -10.81 12.50
C ASN A 190 15.53 -10.70 13.67
N LEU A 191 15.92 -9.95 14.68
CA LEU A 191 15.09 -9.59 15.82
C LEU A 191 15.17 -8.07 15.99
N GLY A 192 14.02 -7.41 16.12
CA GLY A 192 13.98 -5.97 16.30
C GLY A 192 12.78 -5.52 17.12
N VAL A 193 12.97 -4.38 17.77
CA VAL A 193 11.91 -3.63 18.47
C VAL A 193 11.95 -2.19 18.01
N ALA A 194 10.79 -1.53 17.97
CA ALA A 194 10.71 -0.11 17.68
C ALA A 194 9.59 0.52 18.49
N SER A 195 9.75 1.81 18.78
CA SER A 195 8.71 2.62 19.43
C SER A 195 8.71 4.01 18.84
N GLU A 196 7.54 4.59 18.74
CA GLU A 196 7.38 6.01 18.41
C GLU A 196 6.27 6.66 19.22
N SER A 197 6.36 7.97 19.38
CA SER A 197 5.34 8.79 20.01
C SER A 197 5.33 10.20 19.45
N THR A 198 4.17 10.84 19.44
CA THR A 198 4.01 12.26 19.10
C THR A 198 2.76 12.81 19.78
N ASP A 199 2.81 14.08 20.18
CA ASP A 199 1.62 14.79 20.67
C ASP A 199 0.62 15.07 19.52
N GLY A 200 1.05 14.96 18.25
CA GLY A 200 0.19 15.13 17.08
C GLY A 200 -0.20 16.58 16.81
N ILE A 201 -1.38 16.74 16.23
CA ILE A 201 -2.03 18.02 15.93
C ILE A 201 -3.50 17.90 16.32
N ASN A 202 -4.19 19.02 16.53
CA ASN A 202 -5.65 19.00 16.48
C ASN A 202 -6.07 18.66 15.05
N ALA A 203 -6.54 17.43 14.83
CA ALA A 203 -6.83 16.91 13.48
C ALA A 203 -8.14 17.46 12.93
N ARG A 204 -9.01 18.04 13.77
CA ARG A 204 -10.32 18.49 13.30
C ARG A 204 -10.45 20.00 13.28
N ALA A 205 -10.28 20.56 12.08
CA ALA A 205 -10.41 21.99 11.85
C ALA A 205 -11.79 22.50 12.22
N TYR A 206 -11.80 23.59 12.97
CA TYR A 206 -12.99 24.31 13.36
C TYR A 206 -13.60 25.05 12.15
N ARG A 207 -14.57 24.48 11.49
CA ARG A 207 -15.40 25.12 10.46
C ARG A 207 -16.87 25.00 10.81
N SER A 208 -17.35 25.49 11.94
CA SER A 208 -18.70 25.16 12.33
C SER A 208 -19.53 26.33 12.86
N SER A 209 -20.80 26.31 12.49
CA SER A 209 -21.90 26.92 13.22
C SER A 209 -22.10 26.37 14.65
N ALA A 210 -21.36 25.34 15.08
CA ALA A 210 -21.38 24.77 16.43
C ALA A 210 -19.96 24.80 17.00
N PRO A 211 -19.59 25.89 17.69
CA PRO A 211 -18.28 26.14 18.28
C PRO A 211 -17.99 25.12 19.34
N ASN A 212 -17.88 24.20 19.70
CA ASN A 212 -17.56 23.22 20.78
C ASN A 212 -17.98 21.79 20.41
N ALA A 213 -18.22 21.51 19.11
CA ALA A 213 -18.61 20.17 18.68
C ALA A 213 -17.47 19.15 18.74
N PHE A 214 -16.22 19.62 18.81
CA PHE A 214 -14.98 18.82 18.85
C PHE A 214 -14.04 19.38 19.91
N GLU A 215 -13.14 18.56 20.42
CA GLU A 215 -12.12 19.01 21.33
C GLU A 215 -11.05 19.79 20.60
N PRO A 216 -10.54 20.90 21.20
CA PRO A 216 -9.49 21.71 20.59
C PRO A 216 -8.09 21.25 21.04
N ASP A 217 -7.91 19.98 21.38
CA ASP A 217 -6.65 19.43 21.84
C ASP A 217 -5.82 18.85 20.69
N ALA A 218 -4.69 18.27 20.99
CA ALA A 218 -3.82 17.62 20.02
C ALA A 218 -4.05 16.10 20.07
N ASP A 219 -4.30 15.52 18.90
CA ASP A 219 -4.54 14.08 18.73
C ASP A 219 -3.21 13.33 18.69
N GLY A 220 -2.77 12.84 19.83
CA GLY A 220 -1.52 12.12 19.98
C GLY A 220 -1.51 10.73 19.34
N TYR A 221 -0.31 10.15 19.28
CA TYR A 221 -0.10 8.77 18.84
C TYR A 221 1.09 8.15 19.56
N ARG A 222 0.97 6.89 19.92
CA ARG A 222 2.05 6.06 20.46
C ARG A 222 2.01 4.68 19.83
N GLU A 223 3.18 4.10 19.56
CA GLU A 223 3.33 2.76 19.02
C GLU A 223 4.51 2.05 19.68
N LEU A 224 4.34 0.77 19.96
CA LEU A 224 5.38 -0.16 20.32
C LEU A 224 5.28 -1.40 19.42
N SER A 225 6.38 -1.77 18.77
CA SER A 225 6.38 -2.90 17.87
C SER A 225 7.59 -3.81 18.05
N GLY A 226 7.41 -5.08 17.70
CA GLY A 226 8.47 -6.07 17.67
C GLY A 226 8.35 -6.98 16.46
N HIS A 227 9.47 -7.46 15.96
CA HIS A 227 9.46 -8.49 14.95
C HIS A 227 10.57 -9.51 15.20
N LEU A 228 10.30 -10.73 14.76
CA LEU A 228 11.26 -11.84 14.70
C LEU A 228 11.12 -12.51 13.33
N ARG A 229 12.23 -12.73 12.65
CA ARG A 229 12.28 -13.57 11.46
C ARG A 229 13.49 -14.48 11.54
N ALA A 230 13.30 -15.77 11.27
CA ALA A 230 14.37 -16.73 11.24
C ALA A 230 14.12 -17.78 10.17
N GLY A 231 15.18 -18.32 9.62
CA GLY A 231 15.08 -19.41 8.67
C GLY A 231 16.37 -20.23 8.57
N TYR A 232 16.24 -21.38 7.94
CA TYR A 232 17.34 -22.30 7.74
C TYR A 232 17.18 -23.09 6.44
N ARG A 233 18.26 -23.21 5.68
CA ARG A 233 18.31 -24.05 4.47
C ARG A 233 19.10 -25.31 4.77
N PHE A 234 18.41 -26.44 4.75
CA PHE A 234 18.99 -27.75 4.98
C PHE A 234 19.81 -28.22 3.77
N ALA A 235 20.74 -29.20 4.02
CA ALA A 235 21.59 -29.74 2.97
C ALA A 235 20.82 -30.48 1.85
N ASN A 236 19.61 -30.95 2.13
CA ASN A 236 18.72 -31.57 1.15
C ASN A 236 17.89 -30.55 0.32
N GLY A 237 18.15 -29.24 0.47
CA GLY A 237 17.46 -28.18 -0.24
C GLY A 237 16.16 -27.68 0.41
N LEU A 238 15.67 -28.34 1.47
CA LEU A 238 14.52 -27.83 2.22
C LEU A 238 14.90 -26.49 2.89
N GLU A 239 14.12 -25.44 2.62
CA GLU A 239 14.22 -24.14 3.30
C GLU A 239 12.98 -23.94 4.18
N LEU A 240 13.21 -23.64 5.45
CA LEU A 240 12.18 -23.21 6.41
C LEU A 240 12.43 -21.74 6.75
N ASP A 241 11.36 -20.94 6.71
CA ASP A 241 11.37 -19.51 7.06
C ASP A 241 10.13 -19.22 7.91
N GLY A 242 10.31 -18.50 9.01
CA GLY A 242 9.24 -18.08 9.89
C GLY A 242 9.38 -16.62 10.26
N SER A 243 8.27 -15.89 10.33
CA SER A 243 8.22 -14.50 10.76
C SER A 243 7.08 -14.26 11.74
N TRP A 244 7.31 -13.31 12.65
CA TRP A 244 6.35 -12.75 13.57
C TRP A 244 6.54 -11.24 13.60
N LEU A 245 5.46 -10.50 13.44
CA LEU A 245 5.37 -9.05 13.61
C LEU A 245 4.22 -8.75 14.56
N GLN A 246 4.45 -7.89 15.55
CA GLN A 246 3.45 -7.34 16.46
C GLN A 246 3.62 -5.83 16.52
N SER A 247 2.52 -5.09 16.44
CA SER A 247 2.47 -3.65 16.67
C SER A 247 1.28 -3.32 17.55
N GLU A 248 1.51 -2.65 18.65
CA GLU A 248 0.48 -2.12 19.55
C GLU A 248 0.51 -0.60 19.47
N ASN A 249 -0.66 0.00 19.34
CA ASN A 249 -0.75 1.44 19.19
C ASN A 249 -1.91 2.04 20.00
N HIS A 250 -1.74 3.29 20.35
CA HIS A 250 -2.73 4.16 20.97
C HIS A 250 -2.86 5.42 20.13
N SER A 251 -4.07 5.78 19.74
CA SER A 251 -4.33 6.93 18.87
C SER A 251 -5.51 7.74 19.40
N ASP A 252 -5.25 8.97 19.80
CA ASP A 252 -6.29 9.92 20.16
C ASP A 252 -7.02 10.42 18.89
N PHE A 253 -8.29 10.73 18.99
CA PHE A 253 -9.07 11.30 17.89
C PHE A 253 -10.29 12.06 18.37
N ASP A 254 -10.72 13.04 17.61
CA ASP A 254 -11.93 13.79 17.90
C ASP A 254 -13.21 12.99 17.69
N SER A 255 -14.07 12.92 18.70
CA SER A 255 -15.41 12.38 18.62
C SER A 255 -16.46 13.45 18.88
N ARG A 256 -17.55 13.43 18.12
CA ARG A 256 -18.66 14.36 18.28
C ARG A 256 -19.58 13.89 19.41
N SER A 257 -19.89 14.79 20.34
CA SER A 257 -20.96 14.54 21.31
C SER A 257 -22.30 14.34 20.63
N SER A 258 -23.07 13.33 21.05
CA SER A 258 -24.43 13.08 20.56
C SER A 258 -25.39 14.23 20.85
N SER A 259 -25.13 15.03 21.89
CA SER A 259 -25.87 16.25 22.22
C SER A 259 -25.41 17.48 21.45
N GLY A 260 -24.27 17.41 20.73
CA GLY A 260 -23.66 18.53 20.02
C GLY A 260 -23.15 19.67 20.90
N ALA A 261 -23.08 19.47 22.22
CA ALA A 261 -22.75 20.53 23.19
C ALA A 261 -21.24 20.66 23.46
N SER A 262 -20.48 19.59 23.31
CA SER A 262 -19.00 19.58 23.45
C SER A 262 -18.41 18.39 22.72
N GLY A 263 -17.11 18.47 22.35
CA GLY A 263 -16.32 17.33 21.92
C GLY A 263 -16.23 16.29 23.04
N ARG A 264 -15.81 15.08 22.68
CA ARG A 264 -15.53 13.99 23.62
C ARG A 264 -14.09 13.56 23.44
N ASP A 265 -13.39 13.42 24.55
CA ASP A 265 -12.11 12.72 24.60
C ASP A 265 -12.31 11.29 24.06
N ALA A 266 -11.66 10.99 22.94
CA ALA A 266 -11.80 9.70 22.31
C ALA A 266 -10.44 9.17 21.85
N TYR A 267 -10.23 7.88 22.06
CA TYR A 267 -9.02 7.21 21.61
C TYR A 267 -9.30 5.77 21.19
N SER A 268 -8.38 5.21 20.44
CA SER A 268 -8.39 3.81 20.04
C SER A 268 -7.09 3.13 20.47
N ASP A 269 -7.22 1.99 21.12
CA ASP A 269 -6.12 1.05 21.37
C ASP A 269 -6.20 -0.05 20.30
N GLY A 270 -5.15 -0.14 19.48
CA GLY A 270 -5.08 -1.07 18.36
C GLY A 270 -3.92 -2.06 18.50
N SER A 271 -4.09 -3.25 17.95
CA SER A 271 -3.06 -4.26 17.84
C SER A 271 -3.11 -4.93 16.46
N LEU A 272 -1.97 -4.95 15.79
CA LEU A 272 -1.77 -5.65 14.52
C LEU A 272 -0.74 -6.77 14.74
N GLN A 273 -1.11 -8.02 14.42
CA GLN A 273 -0.19 -9.14 14.43
C GLN A 273 -0.17 -9.84 13.07
N ALA A 274 1.01 -10.31 12.65
CA ALA A 274 1.16 -11.20 11.50
C ALA A 274 2.21 -12.27 11.81
N ILE A 275 1.81 -13.54 11.68
CA ILE A 275 2.68 -14.72 11.86
C ILE A 275 2.68 -15.48 10.54
N SER A 276 3.87 -15.78 10.01
CA SER A 276 4.05 -16.58 8.80
C SER A 276 5.02 -17.73 9.05
N GLY A 277 4.67 -18.92 8.56
CA GLY A 277 5.57 -20.05 8.45
C GLY A 277 5.58 -20.56 7.02
N ARG A 278 6.77 -20.74 6.43
CA ARG A 278 6.94 -21.19 5.05
C ARG A 278 7.96 -22.30 4.93
N ALA A 279 7.61 -23.33 4.19
CA ALA A 279 8.52 -24.39 3.78
C ALA A 279 8.64 -24.40 2.25
N ARG A 280 9.86 -24.41 1.72
CA ARG A 280 10.15 -24.50 0.29
C ARG A 280 11.12 -25.64 0.04
N PHE A 281 10.84 -26.47 -0.96
CA PHE A 281 11.72 -27.56 -1.37
C PHE A 281 11.47 -27.94 -2.82
N SER A 282 12.47 -28.55 -3.47
CA SER A 282 12.41 -28.99 -4.85
C SER A 282 12.51 -30.50 -4.90
N PRO A 283 11.37 -31.23 -5.02
CA PRO A 283 11.40 -32.70 -5.15
C PRO A 283 12.16 -33.16 -6.39
N LEU A 284 12.10 -32.36 -7.47
CA LEU A 284 12.82 -32.54 -8.72
C LEU A 284 13.40 -31.21 -9.18
N VAL A 285 14.42 -31.22 -10.02
CA VAL A 285 15.11 -30.02 -10.52
C VAL A 285 14.17 -29.01 -11.18
N PHE A 286 13.11 -29.48 -11.79
CA PHE A 286 12.11 -28.65 -12.48
C PHE A 286 10.85 -28.40 -11.66
N TRP A 287 10.74 -28.90 -10.43
CA TRP A 287 9.54 -28.80 -9.61
C TRP A 287 9.85 -28.25 -8.24
N ASP A 288 9.34 -27.07 -7.95
CA ASP A 288 9.43 -26.41 -6.66
C ASP A 288 8.08 -26.47 -5.95
N VAL A 289 8.11 -26.76 -4.66
CA VAL A 289 6.94 -26.78 -3.78
C VAL A 289 7.11 -25.73 -2.71
N THR A 290 6.09 -24.90 -2.55
CA THR A 290 5.98 -23.92 -1.46
C THR A 290 4.73 -24.22 -0.64
N LEU A 291 4.92 -24.45 0.66
CA LEU A 291 3.86 -24.53 1.65
C LEU A 291 3.96 -23.30 2.55
N GLN A 292 2.86 -22.65 2.82
CA GLN A 292 2.79 -21.53 3.72
C GLN A 292 1.57 -21.63 4.64
N ALA A 293 1.75 -21.30 5.91
CA ALA A 293 0.67 -21.09 6.87
C ALA A 293 0.82 -19.69 7.47
N GLY A 294 -0.28 -19.04 7.73
CA GLY A 294 -0.30 -17.68 8.27
C GLY A 294 -1.43 -17.46 9.25
N HIS A 295 -1.17 -16.60 10.23
CA HIS A 295 -2.14 -16.08 11.16
C HIS A 295 -1.99 -14.56 11.23
N SER A 296 -3.10 -13.83 11.22
CA SER A 296 -3.09 -12.39 11.46
C SER A 296 -4.22 -11.96 12.39
N GLU A 297 -3.95 -10.94 13.18
CA GLU A 297 -4.92 -10.25 14.02
C GLU A 297 -4.91 -8.76 13.73
N ASP A 298 -6.09 -8.16 13.67
CA ASP A 298 -6.33 -6.72 13.57
C ASP A 298 -7.40 -6.40 14.62
N LEU A 299 -6.94 -5.92 15.78
CA LEU A 299 -7.75 -5.73 16.97
C LEU A 299 -7.88 -4.22 17.25
N GLY A 300 -9.09 -3.77 17.61
CA GLY A 300 -9.35 -2.37 17.88
C GLY A 300 -10.44 -2.12 18.91
N ASP A 301 -10.02 -1.57 20.05
CA ASP A 301 -10.91 -1.09 21.11
C ASP A 301 -10.99 0.44 21.05
N ASN A 302 -12.20 0.97 20.96
CA ASN A 302 -12.46 2.40 21.00
C ASN A 302 -13.01 2.83 22.36
N PHE A 303 -12.59 4.00 22.80
CA PHE A 303 -12.98 4.59 24.09
C PHE A 303 -13.51 6.01 23.89
N GLN A 304 -14.47 6.42 24.71
CA GLN A 304 -14.97 7.80 24.78
C GLN A 304 -15.12 8.22 26.25
N ASP A 305 -14.60 9.37 26.60
CA ASP A 305 -14.59 9.92 27.98
C ASP A 305 -14.00 8.89 28.98
N GLY A 306 -12.95 8.18 28.60
CA GLY A 306 -12.28 7.15 29.39
C GLY A 306 -13.09 5.86 29.60
N ARG A 307 -14.20 5.67 28.85
CA ARG A 307 -15.04 4.45 28.91
C ARG A 307 -14.96 3.69 27.62
N PHE A 308 -14.94 2.36 27.70
CA PHE A 308 -15.07 1.49 26.54
C PHE A 308 -16.34 1.85 25.75
N TYR A 309 -16.21 1.95 24.45
CA TYR A 309 -17.26 2.35 23.52
C TYR A 309 -17.61 1.29 22.48
N SER A 310 -16.60 0.70 21.82
CA SER A 310 -16.81 -0.36 20.81
C SER A 310 -15.55 -1.18 20.56
N ARG A 311 -15.76 -2.43 20.10
CA ARG A 311 -14.70 -3.37 19.70
C ARG A 311 -14.94 -3.88 18.30
N PHE A 312 -13.85 -3.96 17.51
CA PHE A 312 -13.83 -4.57 16.18
C PHE A 312 -12.55 -5.38 16.00
N ASP A 313 -12.64 -6.65 16.30
CA ASP A 313 -11.52 -7.57 16.17
C ASP A 313 -11.68 -8.44 14.93
N THR A 314 -10.60 -8.66 14.21
CA THR A 314 -10.50 -9.63 13.13
C THR A 314 -9.36 -10.58 13.40
N ARG A 315 -9.61 -11.88 13.30
CA ARG A 315 -8.59 -12.94 13.28
C ARG A 315 -8.70 -13.71 12.00
N ARG A 316 -7.56 -13.97 11.37
CA ARG A 316 -7.50 -14.64 10.07
C ARG A 316 -6.47 -15.75 10.09
N ASP A 317 -6.89 -16.95 9.72
CA ASP A 317 -6.01 -18.11 9.53
C ASP A 317 -5.93 -18.43 8.04
N SER A 318 -4.75 -18.74 7.53
CA SER A 318 -4.54 -19.06 6.13
C SER A 318 -3.55 -20.21 5.93
N ALA A 319 -3.78 -20.98 4.88
CA ALA A 319 -2.84 -21.99 4.41
C ALA A 319 -2.79 -21.98 2.89
N SER A 320 -1.61 -22.16 2.32
CA SER A 320 -1.38 -22.17 0.88
C SER A 320 -0.43 -23.31 0.50
N TRP A 321 -0.74 -23.97 -0.61
CA TRP A 321 0.11 -24.96 -1.25
C TRP A 321 0.28 -24.59 -2.72
N GLN A 322 1.51 -24.34 -3.13
CA GLN A 322 1.85 -23.97 -4.50
C GLN A 322 2.90 -24.93 -5.04
N ASN A 323 2.76 -25.29 -6.33
CA ASN A 323 3.69 -26.09 -7.11
C ASN A 323 4.09 -25.32 -8.36
N ASP A 324 5.38 -25.08 -8.54
CA ASP A 324 5.94 -24.41 -9.70
C ASP A 324 6.73 -25.42 -10.52
N PHE A 325 6.32 -25.62 -11.79
CA PHE A 325 6.97 -26.48 -12.75
C PHE A 325 7.74 -25.62 -13.74
N ASN A 326 9.08 -25.68 -13.66
CA ASN A 326 10.00 -24.90 -14.46
C ASN A 326 10.43 -25.70 -15.69
N PHE A 327 10.03 -25.26 -16.88
CA PHE A 327 10.44 -25.88 -18.15
C PHE A 327 11.59 -25.05 -18.76
N GLY A 328 12.81 -25.31 -18.26
CA GLY A 328 13.98 -24.45 -18.50
C GLY A 328 13.85 -23.12 -17.78
N GLU A 329 14.56 -22.10 -18.28
CA GLU A 329 14.53 -20.73 -17.71
C GLU A 329 13.38 -19.87 -18.25
N ALA A 330 12.74 -20.32 -19.33
CA ALA A 330 11.83 -19.51 -20.12
C ALA A 330 10.35 -19.78 -19.84
N GLN A 331 9.98 -20.82 -19.10
CA GLN A 331 8.57 -21.19 -18.90
C GLN A 331 8.33 -21.72 -17.49
N VAL A 332 7.25 -21.24 -16.86
CA VAL A 332 6.81 -21.69 -15.53
C VAL A 332 5.31 -21.95 -15.59
N LEU A 333 4.90 -23.13 -15.11
CA LEU A 333 3.50 -23.46 -14.81
C LEU A 333 3.34 -23.57 -13.30
N SER A 334 2.51 -22.71 -12.72
CA SER A 334 2.18 -22.72 -11.30
C SER A 334 0.77 -23.25 -11.08
N LEU A 335 0.64 -24.18 -10.13
CA LEU A 335 -0.64 -24.70 -9.65
C LEU A 335 -0.71 -24.50 -8.14
N GLY A 336 -1.82 -24.02 -7.64
CA GLY A 336 -1.92 -23.79 -6.20
C GLY A 336 -3.35 -23.88 -5.65
N MET A 337 -3.38 -24.02 -4.33
CA MET A 337 -4.58 -24.02 -3.51
C MET A 337 -4.36 -23.13 -2.29
N ASP A 338 -5.36 -22.30 -2.00
CA ASP A 338 -5.39 -21.45 -0.82
C ASP A 338 -6.63 -21.79 0.02
N TYR A 339 -6.48 -21.72 1.33
CA TYR A 339 -7.56 -21.79 2.31
C TYR A 339 -7.43 -20.61 3.26
N GLN A 340 -8.54 -19.95 3.55
CA GLN A 340 -8.59 -18.83 4.51
C GLN A 340 -9.85 -18.94 5.35
N THR A 341 -9.73 -18.59 6.62
CA THR A 341 -10.86 -18.38 7.53
C THR A 341 -10.72 -17.00 8.15
N ASP A 342 -11.78 -16.22 8.08
CA ASP A 342 -11.93 -14.94 8.79
C ASP A 342 -12.85 -15.16 9.97
N ARG A 343 -12.50 -14.62 11.15
CA ARG A 343 -13.36 -14.56 12.34
C ARG A 343 -13.36 -13.14 12.86
N ILE A 344 -14.52 -12.68 13.30
CA ILE A 344 -14.69 -11.38 13.94
C ILE A 344 -15.13 -11.56 15.40
N ASP A 345 -14.74 -10.60 16.24
CA ASP A 345 -15.24 -10.45 17.60
C ASP A 345 -15.58 -8.97 17.81
N SER A 346 -16.77 -8.68 18.32
CA SER A 346 -17.29 -7.32 18.48
C SER A 346 -18.19 -7.27 19.72
N ASP A 347 -18.34 -6.07 20.28
CA ASP A 347 -19.35 -5.81 21.32
C ASP A 347 -20.79 -5.78 20.77
N ASP A 348 -20.92 -5.69 19.44
CA ASP A 348 -22.18 -5.82 18.71
C ASP A 348 -22.44 -7.28 18.30
N ASP A 349 -23.69 -7.73 18.35
CA ASP A 349 -24.12 -9.09 17.96
C ASP A 349 -24.27 -9.19 16.43
N TYR A 350 -23.31 -9.77 15.74
CA TYR A 350 -23.41 -10.11 14.32
C TYR A 350 -24.13 -11.44 14.13
N ALA A 351 -24.94 -11.55 13.08
CA ALA A 351 -25.64 -12.79 12.75
C ALA A 351 -24.71 -13.94 12.38
N GLU A 352 -23.57 -13.61 11.76
CA GLU A 352 -22.48 -14.53 11.45
C GLU A 352 -21.16 -13.86 11.83
N ASP A 353 -20.26 -14.59 12.46
CA ASP A 353 -18.98 -14.10 12.99
C ASP A 353 -17.75 -14.74 12.33
N SER A 354 -17.97 -15.69 11.44
CA SER A 354 -16.89 -16.39 10.74
C SER A 354 -17.26 -16.72 9.31
N ARG A 355 -16.24 -16.84 8.46
CA ARG A 355 -16.37 -17.17 7.04
C ARG A 355 -15.11 -17.85 6.54
N TYR A 356 -15.24 -18.85 5.67
CA TYR A 356 -14.08 -19.44 4.96
C TYR A 356 -14.14 -19.21 3.45
N ASN A 357 -12.96 -19.20 2.83
CA ASN A 357 -12.78 -19.23 1.38
C ASN A 357 -11.76 -20.30 0.97
N LYS A 358 -12.02 -21.00 -0.14
CA LYS A 358 -11.11 -21.96 -0.78
C LYS A 358 -10.84 -21.51 -2.20
N GLY A 359 -9.58 -21.29 -2.54
CA GLY A 359 -9.17 -20.87 -3.89
C GLY A 359 -8.29 -21.91 -4.57
N TYR A 360 -8.50 -22.13 -5.86
CA TYR A 360 -7.68 -22.99 -6.70
C TYR A 360 -7.22 -22.17 -7.89
N PHE A 361 -5.93 -22.15 -8.17
CA PHE A 361 -5.41 -21.34 -9.27
C PHE A 361 -4.42 -22.11 -10.14
N VAL A 362 -4.38 -21.69 -11.40
CA VAL A 362 -3.36 -22.07 -12.36
C VAL A 362 -2.81 -20.80 -13.01
N GLN A 363 -1.49 -20.73 -13.15
CA GLN A 363 -0.81 -19.66 -13.88
C GLN A 363 0.23 -20.26 -14.81
N TYR A 364 0.30 -19.75 -16.02
CA TYR A 364 1.38 -20.06 -16.97
C TYR A 364 2.10 -18.78 -17.37
N GLN A 365 3.41 -18.82 -17.36
CA GLN A 365 4.29 -17.73 -17.75
C GLN A 365 5.34 -18.27 -18.73
N ALA A 366 5.57 -17.54 -19.82
CA ALA A 366 6.55 -17.97 -20.81
C ALA A 366 7.17 -16.79 -21.55
N ALA A 367 8.47 -16.91 -21.83
CA ALA A 367 9.21 -16.05 -22.75
C ALA A 367 9.59 -16.83 -24.02
N PHE A 368 9.22 -16.31 -25.19
CA PHE A 368 9.50 -16.89 -26.50
C PHE A 368 10.22 -15.85 -27.37
N GLY A 369 11.54 -15.81 -27.31
CA GLY A 369 12.32 -14.78 -27.97
C GLY A 369 11.96 -13.37 -27.46
N ARG A 370 11.35 -12.54 -28.31
CA ARG A 370 10.89 -11.19 -27.94
C ARG A 370 9.47 -11.14 -27.35
N HIS A 371 8.82 -12.25 -27.21
CA HIS A 371 7.42 -12.35 -26.75
C HIS A 371 7.39 -12.89 -25.33
N GLY A 372 6.66 -12.23 -24.45
CA GLY A 372 6.31 -12.72 -23.12
C GLY A 372 4.81 -12.94 -23.01
N VAL A 373 4.40 -14.01 -22.38
CA VAL A 373 2.99 -14.35 -22.13
C VAL A 373 2.80 -14.71 -20.66
N GLN A 374 1.73 -14.23 -20.06
CA GLN A 374 1.25 -14.64 -18.75
C GLN A 374 -0.25 -14.87 -18.84
N ALA A 375 -0.72 -16.03 -18.37
CA ALA A 375 -2.14 -16.33 -18.27
C ALA A 375 -2.43 -16.97 -16.92
N GLY A 376 -3.52 -16.58 -16.28
CA GLY A 376 -3.94 -17.10 -14.98
C GLY A 376 -5.44 -17.29 -14.92
N LEU A 377 -5.87 -18.35 -14.24
CA LEU A 377 -7.27 -18.63 -13.90
C LEU A 377 -7.34 -19.04 -12.43
N ARG A 378 -8.39 -18.62 -11.76
CA ARG A 378 -8.68 -18.97 -10.37
C ARG A 378 -10.16 -19.22 -10.17
N HIS A 379 -10.45 -20.23 -9.39
CA HIS A 379 -11.77 -20.58 -8.89
C HIS A 379 -11.79 -20.45 -7.37
N ASP A 380 -12.58 -19.53 -6.85
CA ASP A 380 -12.81 -19.35 -5.43
C ASP A 380 -14.18 -19.93 -5.04
N LYS A 381 -14.24 -20.59 -3.89
CA LYS A 381 -15.48 -21.04 -3.25
C LYS A 381 -15.58 -20.41 -1.89
N ASP A 382 -16.36 -19.33 -1.83
CA ASP A 382 -16.73 -18.61 -0.61
C ASP A 382 -17.93 -19.28 0.08
N GLU A 383 -17.94 -19.26 1.40
CA GLU A 383 -19.01 -19.87 2.21
C GLU A 383 -20.37 -19.20 2.00
N PHE A 384 -20.39 -17.87 1.86
CA PHE A 384 -21.64 -17.08 1.76
C PHE A 384 -22.06 -16.83 0.32
N PHE A 385 -21.10 -16.62 -0.59
CA PHE A 385 -21.38 -16.17 -1.96
C PHE A 385 -21.21 -17.25 -3.03
N GLY A 386 -20.82 -18.49 -2.63
CA GLY A 386 -20.62 -19.57 -3.56
C GLY A 386 -19.35 -19.43 -4.38
N SER A 387 -19.43 -19.68 -5.69
CA SER A 387 -18.25 -19.76 -6.55
C SER A 387 -18.05 -18.50 -7.38
N HIS A 388 -16.78 -18.06 -7.48
CA HIS A 388 -16.35 -16.94 -8.32
C HIS A 388 -15.13 -17.36 -9.13
N ASP A 389 -15.18 -17.09 -10.45
CA ASP A 389 -14.10 -17.35 -11.38
C ASP A 389 -13.44 -16.05 -11.80
N THR A 390 -12.11 -15.98 -11.69
CA THR A 390 -11.33 -14.84 -12.15
C THR A 390 -10.20 -15.25 -13.07
N GLY A 391 -9.87 -14.39 -14.03
CA GLY A 391 -8.84 -14.65 -15.01
C GLY A 391 -7.95 -13.46 -15.29
N SER A 392 -6.76 -13.74 -15.79
CA SER A 392 -5.85 -12.71 -16.28
C SER A 392 -5.09 -13.18 -17.51
N LEU A 393 -4.81 -12.24 -18.40
CA LEU A 393 -3.99 -12.44 -19.58
C LEU A 393 -3.06 -11.23 -19.72
N GLY A 394 -1.78 -11.51 -19.86
CA GLY A 394 -0.74 -10.50 -20.10
C GLY A 394 0.11 -10.90 -21.29
N TYR A 395 0.53 -9.90 -22.04
CA TYR A 395 1.44 -10.05 -23.18
C TYR A 395 2.48 -8.95 -23.15
N SER A 396 3.73 -9.29 -23.43
CA SER A 396 4.80 -8.34 -23.66
C SER A 396 5.49 -8.61 -24.98
N PHE A 397 5.97 -7.54 -25.63
CA PHE A 397 6.73 -7.62 -26.85
C PHE A 397 7.91 -6.66 -26.80
N ASP A 398 9.12 -7.18 -26.91
CA ASP A 398 10.34 -6.38 -26.97
C ASP A 398 10.52 -5.82 -28.38
N LEU A 399 10.11 -4.56 -28.56
CA LEU A 399 10.28 -3.81 -29.80
C LEU A 399 11.77 -3.67 -30.17
N SER A 400 12.60 -3.50 -29.15
CA SER A 400 14.06 -3.51 -29.21
C SER A 400 14.60 -3.96 -27.84
N ASP A 401 15.91 -4.09 -27.70
CA ASP A 401 16.57 -4.41 -26.43
C ASP A 401 16.32 -3.35 -25.34
N ALA A 402 15.94 -2.14 -25.74
CA ALA A 402 15.68 -1.02 -24.85
C ALA A 402 14.19 -0.66 -24.70
N LEU A 403 13.28 -1.30 -25.42
CA LEU A 403 11.89 -0.87 -25.49
C LEU A 403 10.94 -2.06 -25.50
N THR A 404 10.06 -2.14 -24.49
CA THR A 404 9.04 -3.20 -24.34
C THR A 404 7.64 -2.62 -24.34
N LEU A 405 6.76 -3.17 -25.20
CA LEU A 405 5.32 -2.94 -25.20
C LEU A 405 4.66 -4.01 -24.32
N THR A 406 3.69 -3.62 -23.49
CA THR A 406 2.89 -4.55 -22.67
C THR A 406 1.41 -4.32 -22.89
N ALA A 407 0.63 -5.40 -22.80
CA ALA A 407 -0.83 -5.35 -22.76
C ALA A 407 -1.33 -6.35 -21.72
N ALA A 408 -2.32 -5.96 -20.92
CA ALA A 408 -2.89 -6.83 -19.91
C ALA A 408 -4.42 -6.66 -19.83
N TYR A 409 -5.07 -7.79 -19.53
CA TYR A 409 -6.49 -7.89 -19.19
C TYR A 409 -6.61 -8.70 -17.90
N GLY A 410 -7.55 -8.34 -17.04
CA GLY A 410 -7.84 -9.13 -15.86
C GLY A 410 -9.20 -8.82 -15.28
N THR A 411 -9.79 -9.85 -14.65
CA THR A 411 -10.99 -9.74 -13.84
C THR A 411 -10.64 -9.88 -12.36
N ALA A 412 -11.43 -9.27 -11.50
CA ALA A 412 -11.30 -9.41 -10.07
C ALA A 412 -12.65 -9.24 -9.38
N TYR A 413 -12.73 -9.67 -8.12
CA TYR A 413 -13.92 -9.51 -7.31
C TYR A 413 -13.57 -9.13 -5.87
N ARG A 414 -14.55 -8.58 -5.15
CA ARG A 414 -14.49 -8.35 -3.70
C ARG A 414 -15.75 -8.88 -3.03
N ALA A 415 -15.59 -9.81 -2.11
CA ALA A 415 -16.66 -10.26 -1.25
C ALA A 415 -17.08 -9.13 -0.29
N PRO A 416 -18.39 -8.93 -0.02
CA PRO A 416 -18.87 -8.00 1.00
C PRO A 416 -18.24 -8.29 2.37
N THR A 417 -18.06 -7.24 3.16
CA THR A 417 -17.51 -7.35 4.52
C THR A 417 -18.59 -7.80 5.50
N PHE A 418 -18.19 -8.18 6.73
CA PHE A 418 -19.17 -8.48 7.78
C PHE A 418 -20.03 -7.26 8.10
N ASN A 419 -19.50 -6.03 8.07
CA ASN A 419 -20.31 -4.82 8.24
C ASN A 419 -21.28 -4.62 7.07
N ASP A 420 -20.87 -4.90 5.84
CA ASP A 420 -21.78 -4.78 4.69
C ASP A 420 -22.97 -5.76 4.83
N LEU A 421 -22.77 -6.97 5.38
CA LEU A 421 -23.80 -8.00 5.49
C LEU A 421 -24.61 -7.93 6.78
N TYR A 422 -23.92 -7.85 7.92
CA TYR A 422 -24.48 -8.20 9.22
C TYR A 422 -24.31 -7.11 10.27
N TYR A 423 -23.93 -5.86 9.87
CA TYR A 423 -23.85 -4.78 10.86
C TYR A 423 -25.16 -4.66 11.63
N PRO A 424 -25.16 -4.69 12.96
CA PRO A 424 -26.37 -4.71 13.75
C PRO A 424 -27.27 -3.52 13.48
N ALA A 425 -28.57 -3.79 13.41
CA ALA A 425 -29.54 -2.78 13.06
C ALA A 425 -29.73 -1.76 14.19
N SER A 426 -29.57 -0.49 13.84
CA SER A 426 -29.85 0.66 14.70
C SER A 426 -30.83 1.62 14.01
N ASN A 427 -31.20 2.72 14.69
CA ASN A 427 -31.99 3.76 14.04
C ASN A 427 -31.29 4.47 12.88
N SER A 428 -29.97 4.37 12.80
CA SER A 428 -29.14 5.08 11.81
C SER A 428 -28.56 4.19 10.73
N THR A 429 -28.20 2.94 11.05
CA THR A 429 -27.49 2.02 10.17
C THR A 429 -27.95 0.58 10.36
N ALA A 430 -27.85 -0.23 9.32
CA ALA A 430 -28.04 -1.69 9.39
C ALA A 430 -27.30 -2.36 8.23
N GLY A 431 -26.79 -3.56 8.43
CA GLY A 431 -26.26 -4.40 7.35
C GLY A 431 -27.34 -4.84 6.37
N ASN A 432 -26.93 -5.40 5.25
CA ASN A 432 -27.81 -5.94 4.21
C ASN A 432 -27.29 -7.28 3.70
N PRO A 433 -27.86 -8.41 4.14
CA PRO A 433 -27.41 -9.75 3.70
C PRO A 433 -27.60 -10.03 2.21
N ASP A 434 -28.38 -9.21 1.50
CA ASP A 434 -28.71 -9.41 0.09
C ASP A 434 -27.68 -8.76 -0.87
N VAL A 435 -26.65 -8.03 -0.34
CA VAL A 435 -25.62 -7.45 -1.22
C VAL A 435 -24.73 -8.53 -1.83
N LYS A 436 -24.42 -8.34 -3.10
CA LYS A 436 -23.58 -9.22 -3.90
C LYS A 436 -22.12 -8.79 -3.86
N PRO A 437 -21.18 -9.68 -4.18
CA PRO A 437 -19.81 -9.31 -4.44
C PRO A 437 -19.70 -8.24 -5.52
N GLU A 438 -18.73 -7.34 -5.36
CA GLU A 438 -18.32 -6.42 -6.41
C GLU A 438 -17.45 -7.13 -7.43
N GLU A 439 -17.59 -6.80 -8.70
CA GLU A 439 -16.80 -7.37 -9.78
C GLU A 439 -16.08 -6.28 -10.56
N SER A 440 -14.92 -6.59 -11.13
CA SER A 440 -14.20 -5.64 -11.98
C SER A 440 -13.55 -6.29 -13.19
N GLU A 441 -13.49 -5.50 -14.27
CA GLU A 441 -12.70 -5.75 -15.46
C GLU A 441 -11.70 -4.63 -15.68
N SER A 442 -10.46 -4.96 -15.99
CA SER A 442 -9.41 -3.99 -16.26
C SER A 442 -8.64 -4.30 -17.53
N TYR A 443 -8.37 -3.26 -18.29
CA TYR A 443 -7.54 -3.27 -19.49
C TYR A 443 -6.37 -2.32 -19.30
N GLU A 444 -5.18 -2.75 -19.68
CA GLU A 444 -3.97 -1.94 -19.59
C GLU A 444 -3.13 -2.11 -20.86
N ILE A 445 -2.53 -1.02 -21.31
CA ILE A 445 -1.46 -1.00 -22.30
C ILE A 445 -0.32 -0.17 -21.75
N GLY A 446 0.90 -0.70 -21.83
CA GLY A 446 2.11 -0.05 -21.30
C GLY A 446 3.23 -0.01 -22.33
N LEU A 447 4.05 1.00 -22.23
CA LEU A 447 5.32 1.11 -22.93
C LEU A 447 6.39 1.46 -21.91
N ARG A 448 7.46 0.69 -21.86
CA ARG A 448 8.60 0.94 -20.98
C ARG A 448 9.89 0.97 -21.77
N GLY A 449 10.79 1.84 -21.38
CA GLY A 449 12.11 1.97 -21.96
C GLY A 449 13.20 1.96 -20.91
N SER A 450 14.32 1.28 -21.24
CA SER A 450 15.56 1.30 -20.45
C SER A 450 16.70 1.69 -21.39
N HIS A 451 17.37 2.80 -21.06
CA HIS A 451 18.41 3.39 -21.89
C HIS A 451 19.61 3.74 -21.01
N GLY A 452 20.77 3.97 -21.60
CA GLY A 452 21.96 4.36 -20.86
C GLY A 452 21.85 5.67 -20.05
N TRP A 453 20.80 6.46 -20.29
CA TRP A 453 20.50 7.68 -19.53
C TRP A 453 19.45 7.47 -18.41
N GLY A 454 18.75 6.34 -18.39
CA GLY A 454 17.72 6.07 -17.39
C GLY A 454 16.56 5.24 -17.93
N GLU A 455 15.52 5.15 -17.14
CA GLU A 455 14.35 4.33 -17.35
C GLU A 455 13.08 5.16 -17.36
N TRP A 456 12.11 4.73 -18.14
CA TRP A 456 10.81 5.38 -18.18
C TRP A 456 9.69 4.37 -18.48
N SER A 457 8.49 4.70 -18.05
CA SER A 457 7.30 3.95 -18.40
C SER A 457 6.10 4.87 -18.61
N VAL A 458 5.19 4.44 -19.48
CA VAL A 458 3.87 5.05 -19.68
C VAL A 458 2.86 3.92 -19.70
N ASN A 459 1.85 3.98 -18.84
CA ASN A 459 0.78 3.00 -18.77
C ASN A 459 -0.57 3.71 -18.91
N ALA A 460 -1.42 3.24 -19.81
CA ALA A 460 -2.80 3.68 -19.94
C ALA A 460 -3.71 2.52 -19.52
N TYR A 461 -4.74 2.81 -18.73
CA TYR A 461 -5.63 1.80 -18.20
C TYR A 461 -7.09 2.25 -18.17
N GLU A 462 -7.99 1.28 -18.22
CA GLU A 462 -9.41 1.43 -17.88
C GLU A 462 -9.78 0.31 -16.91
N ASN A 463 -10.41 0.68 -15.79
CA ASN A 463 -10.99 -0.23 -14.82
C ASN A 463 -12.49 0.07 -14.70
N ARG A 464 -13.33 -0.95 -14.87
CA ARG A 464 -14.77 -0.91 -14.71
C ARG A 464 -15.13 -1.79 -13.51
N ILE A 465 -15.86 -1.22 -12.55
CA ILE A 465 -16.32 -1.92 -11.35
C ILE A 465 -17.85 -1.94 -11.41
N GLU A 466 -18.42 -3.13 -11.30
CA GLU A 466 -19.86 -3.37 -11.26
C GLU A 466 -20.28 -3.79 -9.85
N ASP A 467 -21.55 -3.61 -9.53
CA ASP A 467 -22.12 -3.94 -8.22
C ASP A 467 -21.39 -3.29 -7.02
N LEU A 468 -20.83 -2.08 -7.22
CA LEU A 468 -20.10 -1.36 -6.18
C LEU A 468 -20.97 -1.19 -4.92
N ILE A 469 -20.46 -1.61 -3.77
CA ILE A 469 -21.17 -1.54 -2.49
C ILE A 469 -20.98 -0.17 -1.87
N VAL A 470 -22.07 0.55 -1.69
CA VAL A 470 -22.10 1.84 -1.00
C VAL A 470 -23.17 1.86 0.07
N TRP A 471 -22.90 2.56 1.16
CA TRP A 471 -23.90 2.80 2.22
C TRP A 471 -24.83 3.92 1.78
N ALA A 472 -26.10 3.61 1.54
CA ALA A 472 -27.10 4.50 0.96
C ALA A 472 -28.41 4.50 1.76
N GLY A 473 -29.33 5.38 1.42
CA GLY A 473 -30.62 5.54 2.10
C GLY A 473 -30.56 6.45 3.32
N SER A 474 -31.65 6.54 4.05
CA SER A 474 -31.75 7.33 5.27
C SER A 474 -32.57 6.60 6.33
N SER A 475 -31.97 6.44 7.53
CA SER A 475 -32.61 5.97 8.77
C SER A 475 -33.42 4.65 8.65
N PRO A 476 -32.83 3.50 8.58
CA PRO A 476 -31.38 3.24 8.60
C PRO A 476 -30.72 3.31 7.21
N MET A 477 -29.49 3.78 7.16
CA MET A 477 -28.59 3.65 6.02
C MET A 477 -28.17 2.19 5.88
N ARG A 478 -28.14 1.66 4.65
CA ARG A 478 -27.79 0.25 4.38
C ARG A 478 -26.80 0.14 3.23
N PRO A 479 -25.97 -0.90 3.21
CA PRO A 479 -25.19 -1.25 2.02
C PRO A 479 -26.11 -1.66 0.88
N GLU A 480 -25.83 -1.13 -0.31
CA GLU A 480 -26.55 -1.46 -1.55
C GLU A 480 -25.54 -1.62 -2.67
N ASN A 481 -25.76 -2.56 -3.58
CA ASN A 481 -25.04 -2.60 -4.84
C ASN A 481 -25.57 -1.49 -5.74
N VAL A 482 -24.77 -0.47 -5.94
CA VAL A 482 -25.11 0.64 -6.82
C VAL A 482 -24.23 0.57 -8.05
N ASP A 483 -24.83 0.44 -9.16
CA ASP A 483 -24.32 0.62 -10.50
C ASP A 483 -22.77 0.48 -10.75
N VAL A 484 -22.27 1.21 -11.72
CA VAL A 484 -20.93 1.05 -12.30
C VAL A 484 -20.04 2.23 -11.94
N ALA A 485 -18.83 1.96 -11.46
CA ALA A 485 -17.75 2.92 -11.47
C ALA A 485 -16.81 2.65 -12.66
N ARG A 486 -16.36 3.71 -13.33
CA ARG A 486 -15.39 3.62 -14.42
C ARG A 486 -14.22 4.54 -14.17
N ILE A 487 -13.02 3.98 -14.14
CA ILE A 487 -11.79 4.69 -13.89
C ILE A 487 -10.86 4.52 -15.09
N ARG A 488 -10.51 5.63 -15.73
CA ARG A 488 -9.50 5.67 -16.81
C ARG A 488 -8.32 6.50 -16.34
N GLY A 489 -7.13 6.10 -16.75
CA GLY A 489 -5.96 6.89 -16.39
C GLY A 489 -4.75 6.62 -17.25
N ILE A 490 -3.79 7.54 -17.10
CA ILE A 490 -2.44 7.43 -17.65
C ILE A 490 -1.48 7.70 -16.50
N GLU A 491 -0.53 6.79 -16.34
CA GLU A 491 0.58 6.89 -15.40
C GLU A 491 1.88 6.98 -16.17
N THR A 492 2.76 7.89 -15.79
CA THR A 492 4.12 7.99 -16.34
C THR A 492 5.15 7.98 -15.22
N ARG A 493 6.31 7.40 -15.45
CA ARG A 493 7.47 7.48 -14.55
C ARG A 493 8.73 7.67 -15.37
N VAL A 494 9.65 8.45 -14.84
CA VAL A 494 11.02 8.61 -15.36
C VAL A 494 11.98 8.52 -14.18
N ALA A 495 12.95 7.63 -14.25
CA ALA A 495 14.06 7.53 -13.31
C ALA A 495 15.38 7.71 -14.07
N THR A 496 16.21 8.65 -13.65
CA THR A 496 17.46 8.99 -14.35
C THR A 496 18.47 9.63 -13.40
N VAL A 497 19.74 9.65 -13.83
CA VAL A 497 20.78 10.45 -13.18
C VAL A 497 21.07 11.67 -14.04
N LEU A 498 20.73 12.86 -13.55
CA LEU A 498 20.95 14.13 -14.24
C LEU A 498 21.94 15.01 -13.47
N ALA A 499 23.10 15.29 -14.08
CA ALA A 499 24.15 16.10 -13.45
C ALA A 499 24.59 15.58 -12.05
N GLY A 500 24.55 14.26 -11.85
CA GLY A 500 24.89 13.61 -10.58
C GLY A 500 23.78 13.65 -9.52
N TRP A 501 22.58 14.06 -9.89
CA TRP A 501 21.36 13.90 -9.09
C TRP A 501 20.59 12.68 -9.57
N ASP A 502 20.23 11.81 -8.64
CA ASP A 502 19.24 10.77 -8.86
C ASP A 502 17.87 11.44 -8.89
N LEU A 503 17.15 11.25 -9.98
CA LEU A 503 15.83 11.83 -10.23
C LEU A 503 14.82 10.71 -10.44
N ASP A 504 13.76 10.68 -9.65
CA ASP A 504 12.55 9.86 -9.89
C ASP A 504 11.35 10.79 -9.97
N ALA A 505 10.69 10.83 -11.10
CA ALA A 505 9.50 11.64 -11.30
C ALA A 505 8.36 10.79 -11.84
N ASN A 506 7.16 11.00 -11.31
CA ASN A 506 5.97 10.37 -11.85
C ASN A 506 4.78 11.32 -11.93
N LEU A 507 3.90 11.04 -12.88
CA LEU A 507 2.72 11.82 -13.13
C LEU A 507 1.54 10.87 -13.38
N THR A 508 0.43 11.14 -12.72
CA THR A 508 -0.84 10.41 -12.88
C THR A 508 -1.93 11.37 -13.33
N PHE A 509 -2.60 11.01 -14.43
CA PHE A 509 -3.87 11.59 -14.82
C PHE A 509 -4.93 10.51 -14.73
N MET A 510 -6.05 10.77 -14.05
CA MET A 510 -7.17 9.83 -13.98
C MET A 510 -8.52 10.54 -14.11
N ASP A 511 -9.50 9.80 -14.59
CA ASP A 511 -10.91 10.19 -14.66
C ASP A 511 -11.77 9.13 -13.96
N PRO A 512 -11.86 9.20 -12.60
CA PRO A 512 -12.58 8.23 -11.79
C PRO A 512 -14.04 8.65 -11.69
N GLN A 513 -14.91 8.09 -12.55
CA GLN A 513 -16.32 8.48 -12.68
C GLN A 513 -17.25 7.49 -12.00
N ASP A 514 -18.17 8.04 -11.22
CA ASP A 514 -19.40 7.36 -10.82
C ASP A 514 -20.34 7.28 -12.03
N ARG A 515 -20.83 6.09 -12.35
CA ARG A 515 -21.77 5.81 -13.44
C ARG A 515 -23.13 5.37 -12.93
N SER A 516 -23.36 5.46 -11.61
CA SER A 516 -24.66 5.21 -11.00
C SER A 516 -25.73 6.19 -11.52
N LYS A 517 -27.01 5.83 -11.38
CA LYS A 517 -28.10 6.71 -11.78
C LYS A 517 -28.15 8.01 -10.97
N ALA A 518 -27.78 7.91 -9.67
CA ALA A 518 -27.83 9.06 -8.75
C ALA A 518 -26.72 10.08 -9.01
N ASN A 519 -25.51 9.61 -9.37
CA ASN A 519 -24.31 10.45 -9.46
C ASN A 519 -23.63 10.38 -10.84
N HIS A 520 -24.37 10.04 -11.89
CA HIS A 520 -23.82 9.80 -13.23
C HIS A 520 -22.92 10.94 -13.71
N GLY A 521 -21.63 10.62 -13.95
CA GLY A 521 -20.63 11.56 -14.42
C GLY A 521 -19.95 12.37 -13.32
N HIS A 522 -20.33 12.21 -12.05
CA HIS A 522 -19.59 12.76 -10.91
C HIS A 522 -18.27 12.03 -10.72
N LEU A 523 -17.32 12.69 -10.08
CA LEU A 523 -16.07 12.06 -9.67
C LEU A 523 -16.31 11.19 -8.43
N LEU A 524 -15.65 10.05 -8.38
CA LEU A 524 -15.58 9.27 -7.15
C LEU A 524 -14.97 10.13 -6.03
N GLN A 525 -15.54 10.04 -4.84
CA GLN A 525 -15.15 10.88 -3.70
C GLN A 525 -13.68 10.70 -3.33
N ARG A 526 -13.01 11.79 -2.93
CA ARG A 526 -11.62 11.84 -2.45
C ARG A 526 -10.56 11.41 -3.47
N ARG A 527 -10.86 11.42 -4.79
CA ARG A 527 -9.92 11.09 -5.87
C ARG A 527 -9.48 12.35 -6.59
N ALA A 528 -8.16 12.66 -6.52
CA ALA A 528 -7.57 13.74 -7.30
C ALA A 528 -7.36 13.29 -8.76
N LYS A 529 -7.78 14.11 -9.73
CA LYS A 529 -7.61 13.79 -11.16
C LYS A 529 -6.16 13.84 -11.63
N ARG A 530 -5.31 14.60 -10.94
CA ARG A 530 -3.91 14.81 -11.31
C ARG A 530 -3.04 14.73 -10.07
N GLN A 531 -1.96 13.97 -10.18
CA GLN A 531 -0.94 13.85 -9.14
C GLN A 531 0.43 13.93 -9.79
N PHE A 532 1.36 14.58 -9.14
CA PHE A 532 2.75 14.67 -9.55
C PHE A 532 3.66 14.43 -8.35
N ASN A 533 4.66 13.59 -8.55
CA ASN A 533 5.73 13.35 -7.59
C ASN A 533 7.08 13.59 -8.27
N LEU A 534 8.02 14.15 -7.52
CA LEU A 534 9.42 14.31 -7.90
C LEU A 534 10.29 14.08 -6.67
N ASP A 535 11.19 13.13 -6.75
CA ASP A 535 12.27 12.91 -5.79
C ASP A 535 13.61 13.19 -6.43
N LEU A 536 14.44 13.95 -5.73
CA LEU A 536 15.80 14.31 -6.12
C LEU A 536 16.73 13.96 -4.97
N ASP A 537 17.77 13.19 -5.24
CA ASP A 537 18.78 12.83 -4.25
C ASP A 537 20.19 12.96 -4.85
N ARG A 538 21.16 13.38 -4.05
CA ARG A 538 22.57 13.43 -4.46
C ARG A 538 23.50 13.24 -3.28
N GLN A 539 24.55 12.44 -3.49
CA GLN A 539 25.63 12.24 -2.53
C GLN A 539 26.85 13.12 -2.85
N PHE A 540 27.32 13.89 -1.88
CA PHE A 540 28.51 14.72 -1.92
C PHE A 540 29.52 14.24 -0.86
N GLY A 541 30.31 13.24 -1.18
CA GLY A 541 31.17 12.59 -0.19
C GLY A 541 30.38 12.03 0.97
N ALA A 542 30.57 12.54 2.19
CA ALA A 542 29.84 12.13 3.39
C ALA A 542 28.44 12.77 3.53
N ILE A 543 28.09 13.76 2.68
CA ILE A 543 26.82 14.49 2.79
C ILE A 543 25.89 14.04 1.67
N GLY A 544 24.72 13.51 2.05
CA GLY A 544 23.58 13.29 1.16
C GLY A 544 22.59 14.44 1.27
N LEU A 545 22.07 14.91 0.14
CA LEU A 545 20.99 15.90 0.07
C LEU A 545 19.85 15.34 -0.75
N GLY A 546 18.62 15.58 -0.29
CA GLY A 546 17.41 15.16 -0.99
C GLY A 546 16.30 16.19 -0.90
N ALA A 547 15.45 16.19 -1.91
CA ALA A 547 14.23 17.00 -1.96
C ALA A 547 13.10 16.18 -2.59
N SER A 548 11.89 16.31 -2.05
CA SER A 548 10.69 15.70 -2.62
C SER A 548 9.63 16.76 -2.86
N LEU A 549 8.92 16.65 -3.97
CA LEU A 549 7.74 17.44 -4.29
C LEU A 549 6.57 16.49 -4.55
N TYR A 550 5.49 16.67 -3.82
CA TYR A 550 4.18 16.05 -4.09
C TYR A 550 3.17 17.11 -4.43
N ALA A 551 2.38 16.92 -5.48
CA ALA A 551 1.29 17.80 -5.84
C ALA A 551 0.04 17.00 -6.25
N ALA A 552 -1.12 17.41 -5.78
CA ALA A 552 -2.42 16.85 -6.13
C ALA A 552 -3.43 17.93 -6.48
N SER A 553 -4.26 17.65 -7.49
CA SER A 553 -5.35 18.56 -7.85
C SER A 553 -6.49 18.52 -6.84
N GLU A 554 -7.45 19.42 -7.01
CA GLU A 554 -8.71 19.43 -6.26
C GLU A 554 -9.45 18.09 -6.33
N ARG A 555 -10.29 17.84 -5.32
CA ARG A 555 -11.13 16.64 -5.19
C ARG A 555 -12.40 16.97 -4.42
N PHE A 556 -13.41 16.10 -4.50
CA PHE A 556 -14.64 16.22 -3.71
C PHE A 556 -14.66 15.19 -2.58
N ASP A 557 -15.12 15.59 -1.40
CA ASP A 557 -15.28 14.67 -0.25
C ASP A 557 -16.58 13.84 -0.34
N LYS A 558 -17.59 14.33 -1.05
CA LYS A 558 -18.89 13.67 -1.19
C LYS A 558 -19.13 13.19 -2.62
N ALA A 559 -19.78 12.05 -2.78
CA ALA A 559 -20.12 11.48 -4.09
C ALA A 559 -21.02 12.41 -4.95
N SER A 560 -21.85 13.23 -4.32
CA SER A 560 -22.70 14.23 -5.00
C SER A 560 -21.92 15.38 -5.65
N ASN A 561 -20.61 15.48 -5.42
CA ASN A 561 -19.72 16.53 -5.94
C ASN A 561 -20.25 17.96 -5.74
N VAL A 562 -20.97 18.22 -4.64
CA VAL A 562 -21.43 19.55 -4.29
C VAL A 562 -20.24 20.45 -3.95
N GLU A 563 -20.34 21.75 -4.30
CA GLU A 563 -19.24 22.71 -4.13
C GLU A 563 -18.74 22.79 -2.68
N ASP A 564 -19.63 22.67 -1.70
CA ASP A 564 -19.29 22.66 -0.26
C ASP A 564 -18.39 21.48 0.15
N SER A 565 -18.31 20.44 -0.68
CA SER A 565 -17.45 19.27 -0.44
C SER A 565 -16.15 19.31 -1.26
N ARG A 566 -15.88 20.39 -1.98
CA ARG A 566 -14.69 20.57 -2.79
C ARG A 566 -13.49 20.93 -1.90
N MET A 567 -12.49 20.09 -1.92
CA MET A 567 -11.19 20.34 -1.28
C MET A 567 -10.20 20.86 -2.33
N PRO A 568 -9.47 21.96 -2.03
CA PRO A 568 -8.53 22.55 -2.98
C PRO A 568 -7.33 21.62 -3.23
N GLY A 569 -6.68 21.80 -4.38
CA GLY A 569 -5.39 21.17 -4.68
C GLY A 569 -4.28 21.76 -3.83
N TYR A 570 -3.23 20.98 -3.62
CA TYR A 570 -2.07 21.38 -2.82
C TYR A 570 -0.76 20.83 -3.37
N ALA A 571 0.35 21.43 -2.94
CA ALA A 571 1.68 20.93 -3.19
C ALA A 571 2.51 21.01 -1.90
N LEU A 572 3.31 19.97 -1.67
CA LEU A 572 4.19 19.81 -0.51
C LEU A 572 5.62 19.66 -0.99
N VAL A 573 6.55 20.30 -0.29
CA VAL A 573 7.98 20.14 -0.53
C VAL A 573 8.64 19.71 0.77
N ASP A 574 9.39 18.61 0.72
CA ASP A 574 10.22 18.14 1.82
C ASP A 574 11.69 18.27 1.45
N LEU A 575 12.52 18.59 2.42
CA LEU A 575 13.98 18.57 2.28
C LEU A 575 14.57 17.53 3.22
N ARG A 576 15.61 16.84 2.75
CA ARG A 576 16.33 15.82 3.50
C ARG A 576 17.82 16.06 3.45
N SER A 577 18.50 15.74 4.51
CA SER A 577 19.96 15.69 4.54
C SER A 577 20.42 14.48 5.34
N GLU A 578 21.51 13.88 4.93
CA GLU A 578 22.19 12.80 5.64
C GLU A 578 23.67 13.15 5.73
N TYR A 579 24.25 12.93 6.90
CA TYR A 579 25.71 13.01 7.11
C TYR A 579 26.22 11.66 7.61
N ARG A 580 27.08 11.03 6.82
CA ARG A 580 27.76 9.77 7.15
C ARG A 580 29.01 10.10 7.96
N LEU A 581 28.96 9.86 9.26
CA LEU A 581 30.12 10.01 10.15
C LEU A 581 31.21 9.00 9.78
N ASP A 582 30.79 7.76 9.51
CA ASP A 582 31.56 6.64 8.99
C ASP A 582 30.63 5.66 8.26
N GLU A 583 31.08 4.46 7.98
CA GLU A 583 30.29 3.44 7.28
C GLU A 583 29.11 2.90 8.11
N ALA A 584 29.17 3.01 9.45
CA ALA A 584 28.16 2.49 10.36
C ALA A 584 27.19 3.57 10.89
N TRP A 585 27.65 4.82 11.03
CA TRP A 585 26.89 5.89 11.66
C TRP A 585 26.40 6.94 10.67
N ARG A 586 25.12 7.26 10.75
CA ARG A 586 24.46 8.28 9.93
C ARG A 586 23.64 9.25 10.80
N LEU A 587 23.74 10.52 10.50
CA LEU A 587 22.91 11.58 11.05
C LEU A 587 21.96 12.07 9.96
N GLN A 588 20.67 12.11 10.23
CA GLN A 588 19.64 12.50 9.27
C GLN A 588 18.82 13.66 9.77
N VAL A 589 18.46 14.56 8.86
CA VAL A 589 17.58 15.71 9.11
C VAL A 589 16.53 15.74 8.01
N LYS A 590 15.24 15.83 8.40
CA LYS A 590 14.12 16.02 7.49
C LYS A 590 13.34 17.28 7.88
N LEU A 591 13.10 18.14 6.90
CA LEU A 591 12.17 19.27 7.00
C LEU A 591 10.97 18.96 6.10
N ALA A 592 9.88 18.50 6.71
CA ALA A 592 8.65 18.16 6.02
C ALA A 592 7.76 19.42 5.86
N ASN A 593 7.00 19.47 4.76
CA ASN A 593 6.10 20.58 4.43
C ASN A 593 6.79 21.95 4.58
N LEU A 594 7.90 22.15 3.85
CA LEU A 594 8.79 23.31 3.92
C LEU A 594 8.04 24.66 3.96
N PHE A 595 6.99 24.78 3.15
CA PHE A 595 6.24 26.02 2.97
C PHE A 595 5.06 26.18 3.95
N ASP A 596 4.93 25.25 4.91
CA ASP A 596 3.85 25.27 5.92
C ASP A 596 2.45 25.34 5.30
N ARG A 597 2.24 24.52 4.27
CA ARG A 597 0.98 24.50 3.53
C ARG A 597 -0.10 23.81 4.35
N ASP A 598 -1.20 24.50 4.61
CA ASP A 598 -2.42 23.90 5.15
C ASP A 598 -3.15 23.13 4.05
N TYR A 599 -3.52 21.88 4.33
CA TYR A 599 -4.22 21.03 3.39
C TYR A 599 -5.04 19.96 4.10
N GLU A 600 -6.05 19.46 3.39
CA GLU A 600 -6.93 18.38 3.82
C GLU A 600 -6.94 17.28 2.76
N THR A 601 -7.04 16.03 3.20
CA THR A 601 -7.25 14.86 2.33
C THR A 601 -8.63 14.24 2.52
N THR A 602 -9.23 14.51 3.65
CA THR A 602 -10.63 14.28 4.04
C THR A 602 -11.15 15.61 4.57
N GLN A 603 -12.35 16.00 4.17
CA GLN A 603 -12.93 17.30 4.55
C GLN A 603 -13.02 17.44 6.08
N THR A 604 -12.63 18.59 6.62
CA THR A 604 -12.58 18.94 8.04
C THR A 604 -11.48 18.24 8.85
N TYR A 605 -10.59 17.50 8.21
CA TYR A 605 -9.44 16.90 8.87
C TYR A 605 -8.14 17.53 8.35
N GLU A 606 -7.53 18.36 9.19
CA GLU A 606 -6.27 19.00 8.89
C GLU A 606 -5.12 17.99 8.85
N GLN A 607 -4.16 18.27 8.01
CA GLN A 607 -2.93 17.50 7.91
C GLN A 607 -1.76 18.28 8.54
N PRO A 608 -0.69 17.61 8.97
CA PRO A 608 0.42 18.26 9.63
C PRO A 608 1.06 19.38 8.80
N GLY A 609 1.19 20.57 9.36
CA GLY A 609 2.01 21.66 8.83
C GLY A 609 3.49 21.33 8.90
N ARG A 610 4.36 22.37 8.71
CA ARG A 610 5.82 22.20 8.71
C ARG A 610 6.33 21.51 9.97
N ALA A 611 7.26 20.55 9.77
CA ALA A 611 7.87 19.78 10.84
C ALA A 611 9.34 19.49 10.57
N LEU A 612 10.16 19.48 11.63
CA LEU A 612 11.58 19.18 11.58
C LEU A 612 11.84 17.90 12.39
N TYR A 613 12.62 16.99 11.83
CA TYR A 613 13.00 15.71 12.45
C TYR A 613 14.50 15.53 12.37
N PHE A 614 15.08 14.95 13.43
CA PHE A 614 16.48 14.55 13.54
C PHE A 614 16.53 13.07 13.87
N THR A 615 17.36 12.31 13.18
CA THR A 615 17.55 10.89 13.45
C THR A 615 19.02 10.53 13.42
N VAL A 616 19.44 9.73 14.40
CA VAL A 616 20.76 9.08 14.43
C VAL A 616 20.52 7.60 14.13
N ARG A 617 21.28 7.05 13.19
CA ARG A 617 21.23 5.63 12.84
C ARG A 617 22.61 4.99 13.00
N TYR A 618 22.61 3.78 13.49
CA TYR A 618 23.76 2.88 13.52
C TYR A 618 23.40 1.55 12.90
N GLN A 619 24.27 1.05 12.05
CA GLN A 619 24.15 -0.29 11.47
C GLN A 619 25.54 -0.90 11.39
N ALA A 620 25.75 -2.03 12.09
CA ALA A 620 27.01 -2.76 12.00
C ALA A 620 27.24 -3.29 10.57
N LEU A 621 28.51 -3.25 10.13
CA LEU A 621 28.95 -3.66 8.78
C LEU A 621 29.02 -5.19 8.64
#